data_9a2692a594b8829e0909fc5ed442b2a2
#
_entry.id   9a2692a594b8829e0909fc5ed442b2a2
#
_cell.length_a   1.000
_cell.length_b   1.000
_cell.length_c   1.000
_cell.angle_alpha   90.00
_cell.angle_beta   90.00
_cell.angle_gamma   90.00
#
_symmetry.space_group_name_H-M   'P 1'
#
loop_
_entity.id
_entity.type
_entity.pdbx_description
1 polymer ?
#
loop_
_entity_poly.entity_id
_entity_poly.type
_entity_poly.pdbx_seq_one_letter_code
_entity_poly.pdbx_strand_id
1 'polypeptide(L)'
;MSCTENHVLSRRRLLGGSAASLALWSCLPKAALAGTRDPRLLTIVLRGGLDGLSMVAPIGDPSYAGLRQGIALSATGDRPALPLDGFFYLNPNMPFLAGLYAKKEAAIAHAIHTPYRERSHFDGQDILESGLPGIARTDSGWLNRALADLPHAGKASPKGLAMGAVVPLVMRGQAPVLSWIPKIYNLPLRDSTVARLMELYAETDPALAKAFAEGMEINRVAESGIMAAAQPASPPQMPGAGNIMSAPAAPAAPGNPFREFTDAADAAARFLKAADGPRIGALSYNGWDTHANEGVVQGVLANRLSGLDAAIKALADGLGPVWKETIVVVVTEFGRTARVNGTDGTDHAWQPLRSCLAAVCAAAR
;
A
#
# COMPACT_ATOMS: atom_id res chain seq x y z
N MET A 1 50.96 0.70 -12.97
CA MET A 1 49.53 0.41 -13.15
C MET A 1 49.02 -0.15 -11.82
N SER A 2 48.36 0.68 -11.07
CA SER A 2 47.93 0.39 -9.69
C SER A 2 46.53 -0.25 -9.74
N CYS A 3 46.39 -1.49 -9.26
CA CYS A 3 45.11 -2.16 -9.05
C CYS A 3 44.44 -1.54 -7.83
N THR A 4 43.28 -0.97 -8.02
CA THR A 4 42.40 -0.50 -6.95
C THR A 4 41.86 -1.70 -6.18
N GLU A 5 42.14 -1.73 -4.88
CA GLU A 5 41.65 -2.73 -3.94
C GLU A 5 40.13 -2.67 -3.83
N ASN A 6 39.49 -3.77 -4.20
CA ASN A 6 38.07 -4.03 -3.89
C ASN A 6 37.93 -4.25 -2.38
N HIS A 7 37.39 -3.27 -1.67
CA HIS A 7 37.00 -3.43 -0.28
C HIS A 7 35.84 -4.39 -0.15
N VAL A 8 36.13 -5.67 0.01
CA VAL A 8 35.13 -6.68 0.40
C VAL A 8 34.71 -6.42 1.84
N LEU A 9 33.55 -5.85 2.02
CA LEU A 9 32.94 -5.69 3.34
C LEU A 9 32.70 -7.09 3.94
N SER A 10 33.40 -7.43 5.01
CA SER A 10 33.19 -8.70 5.68
C SER A 10 31.82 -8.75 6.35
N ARG A 11 31.16 -9.94 6.36
CA ARG A 11 29.86 -10.16 7.02
C ARG A 11 29.84 -9.67 8.48
N ARG A 12 30.96 -9.76 9.19
CA ARG A 12 31.12 -9.24 10.56
C ARG A 12 31.06 -7.71 10.65
N ARG A 13 31.59 -6.98 9.66
CA ARG A 13 31.49 -5.50 9.63
C ARG A 13 30.10 -5.03 9.26
N LEU A 14 29.38 -5.78 8.40
CA LEU A 14 28.00 -5.49 8.07
C LEU A 14 27.06 -5.70 9.27
N LEU A 15 27.26 -6.81 10.01
CA LEU A 15 26.48 -7.11 11.22
C LEU A 15 26.82 -6.15 12.38
N GLY A 16 28.08 -5.72 12.50
CA GLY A 16 28.48 -4.71 13.49
C GLY A 16 27.89 -3.32 13.17
N GLY A 17 27.78 -2.96 11.89
CA GLY A 17 27.17 -1.69 11.45
C GLY A 17 25.67 -1.65 11.68
N SER A 18 24.96 -2.76 11.45
CA SER A 18 23.52 -2.85 11.70
C SER A 18 23.16 -2.88 13.19
N ALA A 19 23.97 -3.56 14.02
CA ALA A 19 23.79 -3.52 15.47
C ALA A 19 24.08 -2.12 16.05
N ALA A 20 25.09 -1.41 15.52
CA ALA A 20 25.38 -0.05 15.92
C ALA A 20 24.30 0.95 15.51
N SER A 21 23.65 0.78 14.34
CA SER A 21 22.54 1.63 13.90
C SER A 21 21.27 1.40 14.73
N LEU A 22 21.00 0.15 15.13
CA LEU A 22 19.90 -0.16 16.05
C LEU A 22 20.18 0.35 17.47
N ALA A 23 21.44 0.24 17.95
CA ALA A 23 21.86 0.81 19.23
C ALA A 23 21.82 2.34 19.23
N LEU A 24 22.20 2.99 18.13
CA LEU A 24 22.08 4.44 17.98
C LEU A 24 20.61 4.89 18.01
N TRP A 25 19.71 4.09 17.42
CA TRP A 25 18.26 4.37 17.42
C TRP A 25 17.65 4.24 18.82
N SER A 26 18.13 3.29 19.62
CA SER A 26 17.69 3.11 21.01
C SER A 26 18.29 4.16 21.98
N CYS A 27 19.41 4.79 21.58
CA CYS A 27 20.06 5.85 22.36
C CYS A 27 19.61 7.27 22.02
N LEU A 28 18.77 7.45 20.95
CA LEU A 28 18.17 8.75 20.68
C LEU A 28 17.21 9.12 21.85
N PRO A 29 17.43 10.27 22.51
CA PRO A 29 16.56 10.68 23.61
C PRO A 29 15.11 10.73 23.09
N LYS A 30 14.17 10.07 23.77
CA LYS A 30 12.74 10.11 23.43
C LYS A 30 12.20 11.53 23.31
N ALA A 31 12.86 12.50 23.95
CA ALA A 31 12.58 13.94 23.83
C ALA A 31 12.93 14.56 22.46
N ALA A 32 13.87 13.97 21.71
CA ALA A 32 14.20 14.46 20.36
C ALA A 32 13.14 14.09 19.31
N LEU A 33 12.22 13.17 19.63
CA LEU A 33 11.07 12.80 18.81
C LEU A 33 9.79 13.58 19.18
N ALA A 34 9.84 14.38 20.27
CA ALA A 34 8.74 15.24 20.71
C ALA A 34 8.76 16.60 19.98
N GLY A 35 9.08 16.62 18.70
CA GLY A 35 8.84 17.77 17.84
C GLY A 35 7.33 17.97 17.62
N THR A 36 6.94 19.13 17.16
CA THR A 36 5.56 19.49 16.76
C THR A 36 5.03 18.69 15.57
N ARG A 37 5.79 17.70 15.08
CA ARG A 37 5.45 16.84 13.94
C ARG A 37 4.46 15.77 14.38
N ASP A 38 3.47 15.52 13.54
CA ASP A 38 2.44 14.52 13.73
C ASP A 38 2.47 13.51 12.54
N PRO A 39 3.45 12.60 12.53
CA PRO A 39 3.71 11.74 11.37
C PRO A 39 2.61 10.70 11.13
N ARG A 40 2.43 10.34 9.86
CA ARG A 40 1.56 9.25 9.40
C ARG A 40 2.39 8.18 8.72
N LEU A 41 2.00 6.93 8.91
CA LEU A 41 2.56 5.79 8.20
C LEU A 41 1.44 5.03 7.50
N LEU A 42 1.53 4.90 6.18
CA LEU A 42 0.62 4.10 5.40
C LEU A 42 1.39 3.00 4.67
N THR A 43 0.99 1.76 4.86
CA THR A 43 1.58 0.62 4.17
C THR A 43 0.63 0.08 3.11
N ILE A 44 1.09 -0.05 1.88
CA ILE A 44 0.38 -0.69 0.78
C ILE A 44 1.03 -2.04 0.52
N VAL A 45 0.29 -3.12 0.77
CA VAL A 45 0.74 -4.50 0.52
C VAL A 45 0.26 -4.93 -0.86
N LEU A 46 1.18 -5.11 -1.80
CA LEU A 46 0.91 -5.60 -3.14
C LEU A 46 0.92 -7.13 -3.13
N ARG A 47 -0.26 -7.74 -3.10
CA ARG A 47 -0.39 -9.20 -2.96
C ARG A 47 -0.33 -9.92 -4.30
N GLY A 48 0.58 -10.86 -4.41
CA GLY A 48 0.84 -11.68 -5.59
C GLY A 48 2.27 -11.59 -6.11
N GLY A 49 3.22 -11.02 -5.34
CA GLY A 49 4.62 -10.98 -5.73
C GLY A 49 4.86 -10.07 -6.95
N LEU A 50 4.83 -8.76 -6.75
CA LEU A 50 5.13 -7.77 -7.80
C LEU A 50 6.46 -8.10 -8.52
N ASP A 51 6.47 -8.04 -9.84
CA ASP A 51 7.72 -8.05 -10.62
C ASP A 51 8.43 -6.68 -10.52
N GLY A 52 9.38 -6.62 -9.60
CA GLY A 52 10.17 -5.42 -9.35
C GLY A 52 11.02 -4.98 -10.54
N LEU A 53 11.47 -5.91 -11.40
CA LEU A 53 12.27 -5.59 -12.60
C LEU A 53 11.40 -5.04 -13.74
N SER A 54 10.11 -5.35 -13.75
CA SER A 54 9.15 -4.75 -14.68
C SER A 54 8.63 -3.40 -14.17
N MET A 55 8.66 -3.18 -12.85
CA MET A 55 8.32 -1.88 -12.27
C MET A 55 9.50 -0.90 -12.38
N VAL A 56 10.69 -1.32 -11.97
CA VAL A 56 11.92 -0.52 -11.96
C VAL A 56 13.02 -1.32 -12.65
N ALA A 57 13.26 -1.01 -13.91
CA ALA A 57 14.13 -1.76 -14.78
C ALA A 57 15.58 -1.31 -14.67
N PRO A 58 16.54 -2.19 -14.42
CA PRO A 58 17.96 -1.86 -14.52
C PRO A 58 18.43 -1.88 -15.98
N ILE A 59 17.94 -0.94 -16.80
CA ILE A 59 18.25 -0.88 -18.24
C ILE A 59 19.75 -0.67 -18.46
N GLY A 60 20.45 -0.06 -17.49
CA GLY A 60 21.90 0.09 -17.51
C GLY A 60 22.68 -1.23 -17.32
N ASP A 61 22.03 -2.33 -16.94
CA ASP A 61 22.66 -3.66 -16.87
C ASP A 61 22.63 -4.32 -18.26
N PRO A 62 23.79 -4.69 -18.83
CA PRO A 62 23.87 -5.32 -20.17
C PRO A 62 23.13 -6.67 -20.24
N SER A 63 22.91 -7.34 -19.11
CA SER A 63 22.18 -8.61 -19.05
C SER A 63 20.67 -8.44 -19.04
N TYR A 64 20.16 -7.24 -18.73
CA TYR A 64 18.73 -6.99 -18.51
C TYR A 64 17.88 -7.39 -19.71
N ALA A 65 18.18 -6.86 -20.89
CA ALA A 65 17.41 -7.12 -22.11
C ALA A 65 17.39 -8.62 -22.49
N GLY A 66 18.53 -9.31 -22.33
CA GLY A 66 18.62 -10.75 -22.59
C GLY A 66 17.86 -11.62 -21.60
N LEU A 67 17.74 -11.19 -20.34
CA LEU A 67 16.97 -11.88 -19.32
C LEU A 67 15.46 -11.65 -19.47
N ARG A 68 15.07 -10.45 -19.86
CA ARG A 68 13.66 -10.02 -19.95
C ARG A 68 13.04 -10.21 -21.33
N GLN A 69 13.84 -10.38 -22.37
CA GLN A 69 13.41 -10.66 -23.75
C GLN A 69 12.20 -9.78 -24.18
N GLY A 70 11.07 -10.39 -24.57
CA GLY A 70 9.88 -9.70 -25.06
C GLY A 70 9.19 -8.77 -24.06
N ILE A 71 9.48 -8.88 -22.75
CA ILE A 71 8.91 -8.03 -21.71
C ILE A 71 9.90 -6.98 -21.16
N ALA A 72 11.09 -6.84 -21.77
CA ALA A 72 12.06 -5.83 -21.37
C ALA A 72 11.54 -4.41 -21.62
N LEU A 73 11.68 -3.55 -20.62
CA LEU A 73 11.47 -2.11 -20.82
C LEU A 73 12.63 -1.53 -21.63
N SER A 74 12.34 -0.48 -22.42
CA SER A 74 13.33 0.25 -23.22
C SER A 74 13.38 1.71 -22.84
N ALA A 75 14.55 2.31 -22.89
CA ALA A 75 14.73 3.76 -22.70
C ALA A 75 14.30 4.57 -23.96
N THR A 76 13.98 3.90 -25.06
CA THR A 76 13.60 4.53 -26.35
C THR A 76 12.35 3.85 -26.91
N GLY A 77 11.74 4.43 -27.94
CA GLY A 77 10.53 3.90 -28.61
C GLY A 77 9.28 4.70 -28.27
N ASP A 78 8.11 4.14 -28.61
CA ASP A 78 6.82 4.85 -28.49
C ASP A 78 6.40 5.08 -27.01
N ARG A 79 6.78 4.17 -26.12
CA ARG A 79 6.50 4.26 -24.67
C ARG A 79 7.77 3.98 -23.87
N PRO A 80 8.71 4.93 -23.84
CA PRO A 80 9.99 4.74 -23.18
C PRO A 80 9.81 4.68 -21.67
N ALA A 81 10.65 3.89 -21.02
CA ALA A 81 10.76 3.88 -19.56
C ALA A 81 11.24 5.24 -19.04
N LEU A 82 10.76 5.62 -17.87
CA LEU A 82 11.04 6.91 -17.25
C LEU A 82 12.40 6.87 -16.53
N PRO A 83 13.37 7.75 -16.86
CA PRO A 83 14.69 7.69 -16.23
C PRO A 83 14.64 8.06 -14.75
N LEU A 84 15.40 7.34 -13.92
CA LEU A 84 15.58 7.63 -12.49
C LEU A 84 17.00 8.18 -12.21
N ASP A 85 18.04 7.36 -12.42
CA ASP A 85 19.43 7.70 -12.12
C ASP A 85 20.42 7.35 -13.25
N GLY A 86 19.92 7.03 -14.44
CA GLY A 86 20.71 6.63 -15.60
C GLY A 86 21.04 5.14 -15.67
N PHE A 87 20.93 4.39 -14.56
CA PHE A 87 21.02 2.93 -14.53
C PHE A 87 19.65 2.29 -14.40
N PHE A 88 18.81 2.81 -13.49
CA PHE A 88 17.43 2.38 -13.28
C PHE A 88 16.44 3.29 -14.00
N TYR A 89 15.37 2.66 -14.50
CA TYR A 89 14.28 3.33 -15.19
C TYR A 89 12.94 2.80 -14.64
N LEU A 90 12.00 3.70 -14.42
CA LEU A 90 10.67 3.36 -13.95
C LEU A 90 9.75 3.01 -15.13
N ASN A 91 8.81 2.10 -14.89
CA ASN A 91 7.79 1.74 -15.88
C ASN A 91 7.02 2.98 -16.36
N PRO A 92 6.75 3.13 -17.67
CA PRO A 92 6.09 4.31 -18.22
C PRO A 92 4.67 4.55 -17.70
N ASN A 93 4.08 3.55 -17.03
CA ASN A 93 2.75 3.65 -16.41
C ASN A 93 2.77 4.30 -15.00
N MET A 94 3.92 4.79 -14.55
CA MET A 94 4.08 5.40 -13.21
C MET A 94 4.64 6.83 -13.25
N PRO A 95 4.03 7.75 -14.02
CA PRO A 95 4.56 9.10 -14.19
C PRO A 95 4.51 9.94 -12.92
N PHE A 96 3.52 9.73 -12.04
CA PHE A 96 3.43 10.46 -10.79
C PHE A 96 4.57 10.08 -9.82
N LEU A 97 4.84 8.78 -9.68
CA LEU A 97 5.96 8.30 -8.89
C LEU A 97 7.32 8.79 -9.42
N ALA A 98 7.50 8.81 -10.75
CA ALA A 98 8.70 9.41 -11.37
C ALA A 98 8.86 10.89 -10.99
N GLY A 99 7.76 11.63 -10.98
CA GLY A 99 7.74 13.03 -10.53
C GLY A 99 8.12 13.20 -9.05
N LEU A 100 7.67 12.29 -8.17
CA LEU A 100 8.06 12.28 -6.75
C LEU A 100 9.56 11.95 -6.61
N TYR A 101 10.05 10.98 -7.37
CA TYR A 101 11.47 10.61 -7.34
C TYR A 101 12.36 11.77 -7.77
N ALA A 102 12.01 12.48 -8.87
CA ALA A 102 12.74 13.65 -9.35
C ALA A 102 12.78 14.78 -8.30
N LYS A 103 11.73 14.93 -7.51
CA LYS A 103 11.65 15.89 -6.40
C LYS A 103 12.35 15.40 -5.12
N LYS A 104 12.91 14.20 -5.10
CA LYS A 104 13.46 13.52 -3.91
C LYS A 104 12.43 13.27 -2.81
N GLU A 105 11.18 13.10 -3.20
CA GLU A 105 10.05 12.75 -2.36
C GLU A 105 9.70 11.25 -2.44
N ALA A 106 10.44 10.47 -3.21
CA ALA A 106 10.33 9.02 -3.26
C ALA A 106 11.72 8.37 -3.28
N ALA A 107 11.81 7.20 -2.68
CA ALA A 107 12.97 6.33 -2.73
C ALA A 107 12.54 4.91 -3.13
N ILE A 108 13.39 4.22 -3.87
CA ILE A 108 13.16 2.85 -4.31
C ILE A 108 14.30 1.99 -3.80
N ALA A 109 13.95 0.87 -3.18
CA ALA A 109 14.92 -0.09 -2.71
C ALA A 109 14.73 -1.42 -3.45
N HIS A 110 15.76 -1.85 -4.17
CA HIS A 110 15.82 -3.11 -4.88
C HIS A 110 16.46 -4.21 -4.05
N ALA A 111 16.20 -5.48 -4.44
CA ALA A 111 16.83 -6.66 -3.86
C ALA A 111 16.64 -6.78 -2.33
N ILE A 112 15.56 -6.24 -1.81
CA ILE A 112 15.13 -6.45 -0.43
C ILE A 112 14.34 -7.76 -0.37
N HIS A 113 14.51 -8.52 0.69
CA HIS A 113 13.74 -9.75 0.89
C HIS A 113 13.56 -10.05 2.38
N THR A 114 12.47 -10.74 2.70
CA THR A 114 12.29 -11.40 4.00
C THR A 114 13.19 -12.65 4.08
N PRO A 115 13.37 -13.27 5.25
CA PRO A 115 14.08 -14.55 5.36
C PRO A 115 13.35 -15.73 4.70
N TYR A 116 12.12 -15.54 4.22
CA TYR A 116 11.32 -16.56 3.54
C TYR A 116 11.98 -17.04 2.25
N ARG A 117 11.94 -18.37 2.01
CA ARG A 117 12.62 -19.01 0.87
C ARG A 117 11.72 -19.95 0.05
N GLU A 118 10.48 -20.11 0.47
CA GLU A 118 9.48 -20.90 -0.23
C GLU A 118 8.69 -20.05 -1.24
N ARG A 119 7.71 -20.64 -1.92
CA ARG A 119 6.95 -20.00 -3.00
C ARG A 119 5.47 -19.81 -2.68
N SER A 120 5.09 -19.98 -1.41
CA SER A 120 3.71 -19.80 -0.97
C SER A 120 3.43 -18.32 -0.74
N HIS A 121 2.47 -17.75 -1.44
CA HIS A 121 2.00 -16.39 -1.18
C HIS A 121 1.49 -16.22 0.24
N PHE A 122 0.76 -17.22 0.76
CA PHE A 122 0.19 -17.15 2.10
C PHE A 122 1.27 -17.03 3.17
N ASP A 123 2.26 -17.90 3.12
CA ASP A 123 3.36 -17.90 4.08
C ASP A 123 4.25 -16.65 3.93
N GLY A 124 4.52 -16.24 2.68
CA GLY A 124 5.26 -15.01 2.40
C GLY A 124 4.56 -13.77 2.94
N GLN A 125 3.24 -13.69 2.78
CA GLN A 125 2.40 -12.62 3.33
C GLN A 125 2.37 -12.67 4.86
N ASP A 126 2.23 -13.85 5.47
CA ASP A 126 2.25 -14.00 6.93
C ASP A 126 3.57 -13.51 7.52
N ILE A 127 4.70 -13.84 6.91
CA ILE A 127 6.01 -13.36 7.36
C ILE A 127 6.14 -11.84 7.17
N LEU A 128 5.75 -11.32 6.02
CA LEU A 128 5.78 -9.89 5.73
C LEU A 128 4.89 -9.09 6.71
N GLU A 129 3.69 -9.58 6.95
CA GLU A 129 2.69 -8.87 7.75
C GLU A 129 2.87 -9.09 9.26
N SER A 130 3.34 -10.26 9.69
CA SER A 130 3.70 -10.49 11.09
C SER A 130 4.99 -9.79 11.47
N GLY A 131 5.94 -9.63 10.52
CA GLY A 131 7.29 -9.13 10.80
C GLY A 131 8.14 -10.11 11.60
N LEU A 132 7.77 -11.40 11.65
CA LEU A 132 8.51 -12.46 12.31
C LEU A 132 9.50 -13.13 11.33
N PRO A 133 10.59 -13.72 11.81
CA PRO A 133 11.63 -14.27 10.94
C PRO A 133 11.22 -15.59 10.24
N GLY A 134 10.08 -16.16 10.57
CA GLY A 134 9.56 -17.41 10.00
C GLY A 134 8.04 -17.47 10.08
N ILE A 135 7.48 -18.53 9.47
CA ILE A 135 6.04 -18.81 9.53
C ILE A 135 5.65 -19.02 10.99
N ALA A 136 4.77 -18.18 11.49
CA ALA A 136 4.28 -18.26 12.85
C ALA A 136 2.76 -18.14 12.85
N ARG A 137 2.09 -19.00 13.62
CA ARG A 137 0.65 -18.85 13.91
C ARG A 137 0.48 -17.69 14.90
N THR A 138 0.35 -16.48 14.37
CA THR A 138 0.13 -15.27 15.17
C THR A 138 -1.04 -14.48 14.59
N ASP A 139 -1.76 -13.81 15.46
CA ASP A 139 -2.78 -12.81 15.14
C ASP A 139 -2.28 -11.38 15.39
N SER A 140 -0.96 -11.20 15.56
CA SER A 140 -0.31 -9.92 15.86
C SER A 140 0.61 -9.50 14.72
N GLY A 141 0.22 -8.43 14.02
CA GLY A 141 0.99 -7.80 12.96
C GLY A 141 1.93 -6.69 13.46
N TRP A 142 2.98 -6.41 12.69
CA TRP A 142 4.00 -5.45 13.12
C TRP A 142 3.50 -4.00 13.16
N LEU A 143 2.56 -3.61 12.30
CA LEU A 143 1.98 -2.25 12.36
C LEU A 143 1.08 -2.06 13.60
N ASN A 144 0.36 -3.10 14.01
CA ASN A 144 -0.45 -3.02 15.22
C ASN A 144 0.43 -2.92 16.48
N ARG A 145 1.55 -3.67 16.52
CA ARG A 145 2.53 -3.52 17.61
C ARG A 145 3.14 -2.11 17.63
N ALA A 146 3.54 -1.58 16.46
CA ALA A 146 4.03 -0.21 16.36
C ALA A 146 2.98 0.82 16.79
N LEU A 147 1.71 0.58 16.47
CA LEU A 147 0.59 1.43 16.91
C LEU A 147 0.43 1.42 18.43
N ALA A 148 0.58 0.25 19.07
CA ALA A 148 0.50 0.11 20.52
C ALA A 148 1.63 0.88 21.25
N ASP A 149 2.79 1.01 20.61
CA ASP A 149 3.96 1.72 21.14
C ASP A 149 3.94 3.24 20.91
N LEU A 150 2.96 3.76 20.15
CA LEU A 150 2.84 5.21 19.93
C LEU A 150 2.51 5.95 21.23
N PRO A 151 3.15 7.11 21.50
CA PRO A 151 2.87 7.89 22.69
C PRO A 151 1.42 8.36 22.74
N HIS A 152 0.77 8.15 23.86
CA HIS A 152 -0.59 8.62 24.16
C HIS A 152 -0.49 10.01 24.81
N ALA A 153 -0.34 11.06 24.05
CA ALA A 153 -0.19 12.44 24.55
C ALA A 153 -1.49 13.00 25.19
N GLY A 154 -2.06 12.27 26.17
CA GLY A 154 -3.28 12.68 26.89
C GLY A 154 -4.57 12.64 26.07
N LYS A 155 -4.53 12.13 24.85
CA LYS A 155 -5.67 11.90 23.95
C LYS A 155 -6.10 10.44 23.99
N ALA A 156 -7.27 10.14 23.43
CA ALA A 156 -7.69 8.75 23.21
C ALA A 156 -6.60 7.95 22.48
N SER A 157 -6.48 6.66 22.79
CA SER A 157 -5.49 5.76 22.14
C SER A 157 -5.50 5.95 20.64
N PRO A 158 -4.32 6.08 20.00
CA PRO A 158 -4.25 6.19 18.54
C PRO A 158 -4.89 4.96 17.90
N LYS A 159 -5.76 5.21 16.93
CA LYS A 159 -6.43 4.14 16.18
C LYS A 159 -5.65 3.84 14.92
N GLY A 160 -5.56 2.56 14.54
CA GLY A 160 -5.08 2.14 13.24
C GLY A 160 -6.19 2.20 12.18
N LEU A 161 -5.82 2.18 10.90
CA LEU A 161 -6.74 2.13 9.77
C LEU A 161 -6.43 0.92 8.90
N ALA A 162 -7.42 0.06 8.68
CA ALA A 162 -7.37 -1.01 7.69
C ALA A 162 -8.40 -0.75 6.59
N MET A 163 -7.93 -0.62 5.36
CA MET A 163 -8.83 -0.47 4.20
C MET A 163 -9.10 -1.85 3.61
N GLY A 164 -10.29 -2.39 3.89
CA GLY A 164 -10.72 -3.72 3.43
C GLY A 164 -11.80 -4.31 4.32
N ALA A 165 -12.53 -5.32 3.79
CA ALA A 165 -13.59 -6.03 4.52
C ALA A 165 -13.06 -6.82 5.73
N VAL A 166 -11.79 -7.21 5.67
CA VAL A 166 -11.11 -7.96 6.73
C VAL A 166 -9.85 -7.22 7.11
N VAL A 167 -9.61 -7.04 8.41
CA VAL A 167 -8.37 -6.46 8.92
C VAL A 167 -7.21 -7.38 8.53
N PRO A 168 -6.25 -6.90 7.70
CA PRO A 168 -5.09 -7.70 7.32
C PRO A 168 -4.20 -8.00 8.53
N LEU A 169 -3.44 -9.10 8.47
CA LEU A 169 -2.62 -9.54 9.60
C LEU A 169 -1.69 -8.42 10.09
N VAL A 170 -1.12 -7.62 9.19
CA VAL A 170 -0.23 -6.51 9.55
C VAL A 170 -0.85 -5.51 10.55
N MET A 171 -2.18 -5.39 10.55
CA MET A 171 -2.95 -4.50 11.43
C MET A 171 -3.67 -5.23 12.58
N ARG A 172 -3.61 -6.57 12.66
CA ARG A 172 -4.21 -7.32 13.77
C ARG A 172 -3.38 -7.19 15.04
N GLY A 173 -4.03 -7.23 16.20
CA GLY A 173 -3.39 -7.17 17.51
C GLY A 173 -4.24 -6.45 18.55
N GLN A 174 -3.61 -5.98 19.63
CA GLN A 174 -4.31 -5.40 20.79
C GLN A 174 -4.71 -3.92 20.57
N ALA A 175 -3.96 -3.18 19.73
CA ALA A 175 -4.30 -1.79 19.48
C ALA A 175 -5.57 -1.68 18.62
N PRO A 176 -6.46 -0.72 18.89
CA PRO A 176 -7.73 -0.58 18.16
C PRO A 176 -7.50 -0.18 16.71
N VAL A 177 -8.23 -0.84 15.80
CA VAL A 177 -8.13 -0.63 14.36
C VAL A 177 -9.50 -0.36 13.76
N LEU A 178 -9.62 0.73 13.02
CA LEU A 178 -10.77 1.04 12.19
C LEU A 178 -10.67 0.21 10.91
N SER A 179 -11.71 -0.57 10.59
CA SER A 179 -11.83 -1.24 9.29
C SER A 179 -12.90 -0.55 8.47
N TRP A 180 -12.57 -0.23 7.22
CA TRP A 180 -13.51 0.45 6.32
C TRP A 180 -13.31 -0.01 4.87
N ILE A 181 -14.43 -0.10 4.14
CA ILE A 181 -14.47 -0.38 2.70
C ILE A 181 -15.39 0.62 2.00
N PRO A 182 -15.13 0.97 0.71
CA PRO A 182 -16.06 1.76 -0.09
C PRO A 182 -17.45 1.11 -0.17
N LYS A 183 -18.50 1.93 -0.07
CA LYS A 183 -19.91 1.48 -0.05
C LYS A 183 -20.35 0.63 -1.25
N ILE A 184 -19.68 0.75 -2.38
CA ILE A 184 -20.01 -0.02 -3.60
C ILE A 184 -19.94 -1.54 -3.40
N TYR A 185 -19.31 -2.01 -2.32
CA TYR A 185 -19.19 -3.42 -1.97
C TYR A 185 -20.14 -3.88 -0.85
N ASN A 186 -20.82 -2.95 -0.20
CA ASN A 186 -21.77 -3.27 0.86
C ASN A 186 -23.19 -3.03 0.36
N LEU A 187 -23.99 -4.07 0.26
CA LEU A 187 -25.44 -3.91 0.23
C LEU A 187 -25.84 -3.22 1.54
N PRO A 188 -26.44 -2.01 1.49
CA PRO A 188 -26.83 -1.33 2.71
C PRO A 188 -27.87 -2.19 3.44
N LEU A 189 -27.58 -2.54 4.69
CA LEU A 189 -28.57 -3.16 5.56
C LEU A 189 -29.70 -2.16 5.77
N ARG A 190 -30.94 -2.64 5.74
CA ARG A 190 -32.10 -1.80 6.08
C ARG A 190 -31.99 -1.39 7.55
N ASP A 191 -32.38 -0.17 7.88
CA ASP A 191 -32.35 0.34 9.26
C ASP A 191 -33.07 -0.59 10.25
N SER A 192 -34.16 -1.22 9.82
CA SER A 192 -34.87 -2.23 10.61
C SER A 192 -34.05 -3.51 10.87
N THR A 193 -33.17 -3.87 9.94
CA THR A 193 -32.26 -5.01 10.13
C THR A 193 -31.14 -4.67 11.10
N VAL A 194 -30.61 -3.46 10.98
CA VAL A 194 -29.59 -2.93 11.91
C VAL A 194 -30.14 -2.89 13.34
N ALA A 195 -31.34 -2.34 13.54
CA ALA A 195 -31.98 -2.27 14.85
C ALA A 195 -32.17 -3.68 15.48
N ARG A 196 -32.66 -4.64 14.68
CA ARG A 196 -32.83 -6.03 15.15
C ARG A 196 -31.51 -6.71 15.50
N LEU A 197 -30.45 -6.47 14.73
CA LEU A 197 -29.13 -7.01 15.05
C LEU A 197 -28.57 -6.39 16.34
N MET A 198 -28.76 -5.09 16.54
CA MET A 198 -28.35 -4.40 17.76
C MET A 198 -29.06 -5.00 19.00
N GLU A 199 -30.38 -5.18 18.93
CA GLU A 199 -31.16 -5.81 20.01
C GLU A 199 -30.70 -7.25 20.29
N LEU A 200 -30.53 -8.05 19.23
CA LEU A 200 -30.09 -9.44 19.36
C LEU A 200 -28.71 -9.53 20.02
N TYR A 201 -27.74 -8.75 19.58
CA TYR A 201 -26.40 -8.78 20.16
C TYR A 201 -26.34 -8.20 21.58
N ALA A 202 -27.18 -7.20 21.89
CA ALA A 202 -27.26 -6.66 23.24
C ALA A 202 -27.68 -7.73 24.26
N GLU A 203 -28.55 -8.67 23.85
CA GLU A 203 -29.02 -9.75 24.72
C GLU A 203 -28.14 -11.00 24.72
N THR A 204 -27.48 -11.29 23.56
CA THR A 204 -26.79 -12.57 23.38
C THR A 204 -25.27 -12.47 23.48
N ASP A 205 -24.67 -11.33 23.07
CA ASP A 205 -23.23 -11.11 23.08
C ASP A 205 -22.91 -9.60 23.22
N PRO A 206 -22.77 -9.10 24.46
CA PRO A 206 -22.48 -7.68 24.72
C PRO A 206 -21.17 -7.17 24.08
N ALA A 207 -20.18 -8.05 23.88
CA ALA A 207 -18.92 -7.67 23.22
C ALA A 207 -19.14 -7.42 21.73
N LEU A 208 -19.93 -8.28 21.07
CA LEU A 208 -20.31 -8.13 19.69
C LEU A 208 -21.25 -6.92 19.48
N ALA A 209 -22.19 -6.69 20.43
CA ALA A 209 -23.04 -5.49 20.42
C ALA A 209 -22.21 -4.20 20.42
N LYS A 210 -21.19 -4.13 21.29
CA LYS A 210 -20.28 -3.00 21.37
C LYS A 210 -19.50 -2.82 20.06
N ALA A 211 -18.91 -3.89 19.53
CA ALA A 211 -18.15 -3.86 18.29
C ALA A 211 -19.03 -3.42 17.09
N PHE A 212 -20.29 -3.88 17.04
CA PHE A 212 -21.24 -3.52 16.02
C PHE A 212 -21.62 -2.03 16.10
N ALA A 213 -21.90 -1.53 17.31
CA ALA A 213 -22.19 -0.11 17.54
C ALA A 213 -21.02 0.80 17.16
N GLU A 214 -19.80 0.41 17.53
CA GLU A 214 -18.57 1.13 17.13
C GLU A 214 -18.39 1.13 15.61
N GLY A 215 -18.64 0.00 14.94
CA GLY A 215 -18.60 -0.11 13.48
C GLY A 215 -19.62 0.81 12.78
N MET A 216 -20.84 0.90 13.31
CA MET A 216 -21.88 1.80 12.80
C MET A 216 -21.48 3.27 12.97
N GLU A 217 -20.90 3.65 14.10
CA GLU A 217 -20.42 5.01 14.32
C GLU A 217 -19.26 5.37 13.38
N ILE A 218 -18.32 4.46 13.16
CA ILE A 218 -17.23 4.61 12.18
C ILE A 218 -17.79 4.85 10.79
N ASN A 219 -18.79 4.04 10.40
CA ASN A 219 -19.44 4.18 9.09
C ASN A 219 -20.12 5.55 8.96
N ARG A 220 -20.83 6.01 10.01
CA ARG A 220 -21.47 7.33 10.07
C ARG A 220 -20.46 8.48 9.93
N VAL A 221 -19.32 8.39 10.61
CA VAL A 221 -18.24 9.39 10.52
C VAL A 221 -17.63 9.40 9.12
N ALA A 222 -17.37 8.23 8.55
CA ALA A 222 -16.88 8.10 7.17
C ALA A 222 -17.85 8.70 6.16
N GLU A 223 -19.17 8.43 6.32
CA GLU A 223 -20.22 8.96 5.45
C GLU A 223 -20.35 10.48 5.55
N SER A 224 -20.33 11.03 6.76
CA SER A 224 -20.42 12.47 6.95
C SER A 224 -19.22 13.22 6.35
N GLY A 225 -18.02 12.64 6.46
CA GLY A 225 -16.82 13.18 5.81
C GLY A 225 -16.87 13.11 4.28
N ILE A 226 -17.42 12.03 3.73
CA ILE A 226 -17.60 11.84 2.28
C ILE A 226 -18.69 12.78 1.74
N MET A 227 -19.81 12.93 2.45
CA MET A 227 -20.91 13.83 2.05
C MET A 227 -20.49 15.30 2.10
N ALA A 228 -19.70 15.71 3.09
CA ALA A 228 -19.17 17.07 3.17
C ALA A 228 -18.21 17.42 2.01
N ALA A 229 -17.51 16.42 1.47
CA ALA A 229 -16.57 16.61 0.36
C ALA A 229 -17.22 16.42 -1.03
N ALA A 230 -18.42 15.82 -1.09
CA ALA A 230 -19.13 15.50 -2.34
C ALA A 230 -20.25 16.50 -2.68
N GLN A 231 -20.25 17.70 -2.10
CA GLN A 231 -21.11 18.76 -2.62
C GLN A 231 -20.50 19.27 -3.93
N PRO A 232 -21.00 18.86 -5.13
CA PRO A 232 -20.66 19.55 -6.34
C PRO A 232 -21.24 20.98 -6.22
N ALA A 233 -20.47 21.97 -6.62
CA ALA A 233 -21.00 23.29 -6.88
C ALA A 233 -22.24 23.13 -7.77
N SER A 234 -23.38 23.57 -7.28
CA SER A 234 -24.65 23.42 -7.99
C SER A 234 -24.51 23.89 -9.43
N PRO A 235 -24.84 23.07 -10.43
CA PRO A 235 -24.91 23.55 -11.80
C PRO A 235 -26.00 24.62 -11.86
N PRO A 236 -25.86 25.66 -12.71
CA PRO A 236 -26.88 26.67 -12.87
C PRO A 236 -28.17 26.01 -13.32
N GLN A 237 -29.25 26.21 -12.55
CA GLN A 237 -30.58 25.70 -12.87
C GLN A 237 -31.05 26.35 -14.16
N MET A 238 -31.16 25.55 -15.23
CA MET A 238 -31.96 25.96 -16.39
C MET A 238 -33.44 25.70 -16.11
N PRO A 239 -34.33 26.70 -16.28
CA PRO A 239 -35.76 26.49 -16.13
C PRO A 239 -36.28 25.68 -17.32
N GLY A 240 -36.92 24.54 -17.04
CA GLY A 240 -37.81 23.85 -17.98
C GLY A 240 -37.31 22.48 -18.51
N ALA A 241 -37.14 21.50 -17.66
CA ALA A 241 -37.13 20.11 -18.09
C ALA A 241 -38.10 19.31 -17.21
N GLY A 242 -39.22 18.87 -17.82
CA GLY A 242 -40.24 18.07 -17.19
C GLY A 242 -39.72 16.71 -16.70
N ASN A 243 -40.37 16.19 -15.67
CA ASN A 243 -40.19 14.87 -15.08
C ASN A 243 -40.14 13.75 -16.14
N ILE A 244 -38.93 13.23 -16.37
CA ILE A 244 -38.78 11.94 -17.04
C ILE A 244 -38.60 10.91 -15.92
N MET A 245 -39.53 9.96 -15.85
CA MET A 245 -39.52 8.81 -14.94
C MET A 245 -38.14 8.13 -14.99
N SER A 246 -37.49 8.09 -13.86
CA SER A 246 -36.22 7.39 -13.71
C SER A 246 -36.45 5.89 -13.91
N ALA A 247 -35.90 5.33 -14.97
CA ALA A 247 -35.79 3.88 -15.14
C ALA A 247 -34.99 3.28 -13.97
N PRO A 248 -35.30 2.05 -13.51
CA PRO A 248 -34.53 1.38 -12.48
C PRO A 248 -33.09 1.26 -12.95
N ALA A 249 -32.14 1.67 -12.11
CA ALA A 249 -30.72 1.59 -12.39
C ALA A 249 -30.33 0.15 -12.73
N ALA A 250 -29.72 -0.06 -13.89
CA ALA A 250 -29.14 -1.34 -14.26
C ALA A 250 -28.13 -1.79 -13.19
N PRO A 251 -28.03 -3.13 -12.91
CA PRO A 251 -27.05 -3.62 -11.98
C PRO A 251 -25.66 -3.12 -12.39
N ALA A 252 -24.94 -2.52 -11.45
CA ALA A 252 -23.60 -1.99 -11.70
C ALA A 252 -22.72 -3.09 -12.29
N ALA A 253 -22.09 -2.81 -13.42
CA ALA A 253 -21.06 -3.69 -13.99
C ALA A 253 -19.99 -3.98 -12.94
N PRO A 254 -19.37 -5.20 -12.93
CA PRO A 254 -18.31 -5.51 -11.98
C PRO A 254 -17.26 -4.40 -11.99
N GLY A 255 -17.02 -3.83 -10.81
CA GLY A 255 -16.22 -2.62 -10.66
C GLY A 255 -14.82 -2.80 -11.26
N ASN A 256 -14.28 -1.75 -11.86
CA ASN A 256 -12.90 -1.72 -12.30
C ASN A 256 -11.99 -1.79 -11.05
N PRO A 257 -11.20 -2.87 -10.83
CA PRO A 257 -10.40 -3.06 -9.62
C PRO A 257 -9.37 -1.95 -9.38
N PHE A 258 -9.01 -1.20 -10.41
CA PHE A 258 -8.11 -0.04 -10.30
C PHE A 258 -8.82 1.15 -9.68
N ARG A 259 -10.07 1.38 -10.07
CA ARG A 259 -10.90 2.42 -9.51
C ARG A 259 -11.17 2.16 -8.03
N GLU A 260 -11.48 0.90 -7.70
CA GLU A 260 -11.68 0.47 -6.31
C GLU A 260 -10.49 0.77 -5.42
N PHE A 261 -9.29 0.48 -5.90
CA PHE A 261 -8.06 0.74 -5.16
C PHE A 261 -7.79 2.24 -5.02
N THR A 262 -8.04 3.02 -6.06
CA THR A 262 -7.90 4.49 -6.03
C THR A 262 -8.92 5.12 -5.08
N ASP A 263 -10.17 4.64 -5.09
CA ASP A 263 -11.22 5.11 -4.18
C ASP A 263 -10.89 4.76 -2.72
N ALA A 264 -10.30 3.58 -2.47
CA ALA A 264 -9.82 3.19 -1.15
C ALA A 264 -8.64 4.08 -0.68
N ALA A 265 -7.72 4.43 -1.58
CA ALA A 265 -6.61 5.32 -1.29
C ALA A 265 -7.09 6.75 -0.96
N ASP A 266 -8.06 7.27 -1.71
CA ASP A 266 -8.67 8.57 -1.44
C ASP A 266 -9.40 8.60 -0.09
N ALA A 267 -10.17 7.55 0.22
CA ALA A 267 -10.79 7.42 1.53
C ALA A 267 -9.75 7.33 2.67
N ALA A 268 -8.67 6.55 2.49
CA ALA A 268 -7.59 6.47 3.47
C ALA A 268 -6.95 7.84 3.73
N ALA A 269 -6.75 8.65 2.67
CA ALA A 269 -6.23 10.00 2.81
C ALA A 269 -7.13 10.89 3.69
N ARG A 270 -8.45 10.78 3.52
CA ARG A 270 -9.42 11.54 4.34
C ARG A 270 -9.34 11.16 5.81
N PHE A 271 -9.29 9.87 6.13
CA PHE A 271 -9.11 9.40 7.52
C PHE A 271 -7.80 9.87 8.13
N LEU A 272 -6.69 9.70 7.39
CA LEU A 272 -5.35 10.07 7.87
C LEU A 272 -5.17 11.58 8.01
N LYS A 273 -5.88 12.39 7.22
CA LYS A 273 -5.82 13.86 7.28
C LYS A 273 -6.45 14.43 8.53
N ALA A 274 -7.44 13.77 9.12
CA ALA A 274 -8.14 14.25 10.29
C ALA A 274 -7.18 14.45 11.48
N ALA A 275 -7.38 15.53 12.24
CA ALA A 275 -6.51 15.89 13.37
C ALA A 275 -6.50 14.82 14.48
N ASP A 276 -7.63 14.14 14.67
CA ASP A 276 -7.83 13.02 15.60
C ASP A 276 -7.88 11.66 14.87
N GLY A 277 -7.55 11.66 13.56
CA GLY A 277 -7.56 10.47 12.72
C GLY A 277 -6.44 9.48 13.02
N PRO A 278 -6.47 8.33 12.33
CA PRO A 278 -5.44 7.31 12.45
C PRO A 278 -4.04 7.83 12.12
N ARG A 279 -3.01 7.26 12.76
CA ARG A 279 -1.60 7.58 12.50
C ARG A 279 -0.89 6.48 11.72
N ILE A 280 -1.43 5.26 11.77
CA ILE A 280 -0.93 4.10 11.04
C ILE A 280 -2.08 3.51 10.24
N GLY A 281 -1.83 3.22 8.96
CA GLY A 281 -2.80 2.61 8.07
C GLY A 281 -2.21 1.51 7.20
N ALA A 282 -3.08 0.61 6.73
CA ALA A 282 -2.72 -0.40 5.75
C ALA A 282 -3.80 -0.56 4.68
N LEU A 283 -3.34 -0.70 3.43
CA LEU A 283 -4.14 -1.08 2.26
C LEU A 283 -3.56 -2.36 1.65
N SER A 284 -4.40 -3.18 1.05
CA SER A 284 -3.95 -4.31 0.24
C SER A 284 -4.40 -4.13 -1.21
N TYR A 285 -3.51 -4.38 -2.16
CA TYR A 285 -3.81 -4.36 -3.58
C TYR A 285 -3.45 -5.70 -4.20
N ASN A 286 -4.46 -6.46 -4.61
CA ASN A 286 -4.32 -7.83 -5.10
C ASN A 286 -4.04 -7.89 -6.61
N GLY A 287 -3.61 -9.07 -7.09
CA GLY A 287 -3.53 -9.39 -8.52
C GLY A 287 -2.18 -9.10 -9.16
N TRP A 288 -1.09 -9.20 -8.39
CA TRP A 288 0.28 -9.03 -8.86
C TRP A 288 0.94 -10.32 -9.30
N ASP A 289 0.21 -11.44 -9.28
CA ASP A 289 0.69 -12.77 -9.66
C ASP A 289 0.63 -12.95 -11.19
N THR A 290 1.62 -12.42 -11.90
CA THR A 290 1.69 -12.33 -13.35
C THR A 290 2.57 -13.42 -13.95
N HIS A 291 2.12 -14.67 -13.88
CA HIS A 291 2.84 -15.83 -14.44
C HIS A 291 2.79 -15.93 -15.97
N ALA A 292 1.80 -15.33 -16.60
CA ALA A 292 1.63 -15.41 -18.05
C ALA A 292 1.11 -14.09 -18.61
N ASN A 293 1.53 -13.76 -19.83
CA ASN A 293 1.10 -12.56 -20.54
C ASN A 293 1.14 -11.33 -19.65
N GLU A 294 2.27 -11.11 -18.96
CA GLU A 294 2.42 -10.09 -17.92
C GLU A 294 2.04 -8.69 -18.40
N GLY A 295 2.39 -8.34 -19.65
CA GLY A 295 1.99 -7.08 -20.27
C GLY A 295 2.58 -5.87 -19.56
N VAL A 296 3.90 -5.74 -19.61
CA VAL A 296 4.68 -4.76 -18.82
C VAL A 296 4.39 -3.31 -19.22
N VAL A 297 4.23 -3.03 -20.52
CA VAL A 297 3.92 -1.70 -21.03
C VAL A 297 2.42 -1.53 -21.29
N GLN A 298 1.77 -2.59 -21.77
CA GLN A 298 0.33 -2.68 -22.02
C GLN A 298 -0.16 -4.06 -21.59
N GLY A 299 -1.20 -4.12 -20.78
CA GLY A 299 -1.76 -5.39 -20.30
C GLY A 299 -1.96 -5.41 -18.79
N VAL A 300 -1.85 -6.61 -18.20
CA VAL A 300 -2.21 -6.83 -16.80
C VAL A 300 -1.34 -6.03 -15.85
N LEU A 301 -0.02 -6.18 -15.93
CA LEU A 301 0.91 -5.48 -15.03
C LEU A 301 0.89 -3.97 -15.28
N ALA A 302 0.88 -3.54 -16.54
CA ALA A 302 0.79 -2.12 -16.90
C ALA A 302 -0.42 -1.44 -16.24
N ASN A 303 -1.57 -2.09 -16.29
CA ASN A 303 -2.78 -1.61 -15.67
C ASN A 303 -2.65 -1.54 -14.15
N ARG A 304 -2.06 -2.57 -13.50
CA ARG A 304 -1.81 -2.59 -12.04
C ARG A 304 -0.89 -1.45 -11.62
N LEU A 305 0.20 -1.22 -12.36
CA LEU A 305 1.12 -0.12 -12.10
C LEU A 305 0.46 1.24 -12.27
N SER A 306 -0.37 1.43 -13.32
CA SER A 306 -1.18 2.65 -13.48
C SER A 306 -2.14 2.87 -12.31
N GLY A 307 -2.78 1.80 -11.82
CA GLY A 307 -3.67 1.86 -10.65
C GLY A 307 -2.92 2.23 -9.37
N LEU A 308 -1.72 1.70 -9.18
CA LEU A 308 -0.86 2.03 -8.05
C LEU A 308 -0.40 3.50 -8.12
N ASP A 309 0.04 3.96 -9.28
CA ASP A 309 0.46 5.34 -9.50
C ASP A 309 -0.69 6.33 -9.22
N ALA A 310 -1.89 6.01 -9.72
CA ALA A 310 -3.09 6.80 -9.48
C ALA A 310 -3.48 6.81 -7.99
N ALA A 311 -3.34 5.69 -7.28
CA ALA A 311 -3.61 5.61 -5.85
C ALA A 311 -2.61 6.43 -5.01
N ILE A 312 -1.31 6.39 -5.36
CA ILE A 312 -0.29 7.24 -4.71
C ILE A 312 -0.62 8.72 -4.95
N LYS A 313 -1.05 9.07 -6.17
CA LYS A 313 -1.50 10.43 -6.49
C LYS A 313 -2.73 10.84 -5.67
N ALA A 314 -3.74 9.98 -5.58
CA ALA A 314 -4.95 10.24 -4.78
C ALA A 314 -4.61 10.45 -3.30
N LEU A 315 -3.68 9.66 -2.74
CA LEU A 315 -3.16 9.86 -1.38
C LEU A 315 -2.50 11.24 -1.23
N ALA A 316 -1.62 11.62 -2.14
CA ALA A 316 -0.92 12.90 -2.06
C ALA A 316 -1.89 14.09 -2.16
N ASP A 317 -2.83 14.05 -3.11
CA ASP A 317 -3.83 15.09 -3.30
C ASP A 317 -4.79 15.17 -2.11
N GLY A 318 -5.27 14.03 -1.61
CA GLY A 318 -6.21 13.94 -0.51
C GLY A 318 -5.63 14.38 0.84
N LEU A 319 -4.39 14.01 1.12
CA LEU A 319 -3.66 14.43 2.33
C LEU A 319 -3.31 15.92 2.31
N GLY A 320 -3.05 16.48 1.13
CA GLY A 320 -2.68 17.89 1.01
C GLY A 320 -1.45 18.24 1.86
N PRO A 321 -1.52 19.25 2.77
CA PRO A 321 -0.38 19.61 3.63
C PRO A 321 0.15 18.47 4.51
N VAL A 322 -0.71 17.52 4.90
CA VAL A 322 -0.34 16.36 5.75
C VAL A 322 0.53 15.36 4.98
N TRP A 323 0.56 15.42 3.63
CA TRP A 323 1.46 14.61 2.80
C TRP A 323 2.91 14.74 3.26
N LYS A 324 3.35 15.95 3.62
CA LYS A 324 4.72 16.22 4.10
C LYS A 324 5.08 15.53 5.42
N GLU A 325 4.08 15.11 6.17
CA GLU A 325 4.23 14.36 7.42
C GLU A 325 3.88 12.87 7.25
N THR A 326 3.68 12.42 6.01
CA THR A 326 3.22 11.06 5.72
C THR A 326 4.31 10.26 5.02
N ILE A 327 4.54 9.04 5.49
CA ILE A 327 5.37 8.03 4.81
C ILE A 327 4.42 6.99 4.23
N VAL A 328 4.50 6.77 2.92
CA VAL A 328 3.82 5.67 2.23
C VAL A 328 4.83 4.61 1.87
N VAL A 329 4.68 3.42 2.41
CA VAL A 329 5.53 2.26 2.15
C VAL A 329 4.76 1.28 1.26
N VAL A 330 5.29 0.96 0.10
CA VAL A 330 4.72 -0.02 -0.84
C VAL A 330 5.61 -1.25 -0.83
N VAL A 331 5.07 -2.41 -0.50
CA VAL A 331 5.80 -3.66 -0.36
C VAL A 331 5.02 -4.82 -0.97
N THR A 332 5.74 -5.90 -1.33
CA THR A 332 5.15 -7.18 -1.74
C THR A 332 5.84 -8.31 -0.97
N GLU A 333 5.23 -9.51 -0.91
CA GLU A 333 5.69 -10.62 -0.07
C GLU A 333 7.00 -11.25 -0.51
N PHE A 334 7.25 -11.31 -1.82
CA PHE A 334 8.51 -11.79 -2.42
C PHE A 334 8.66 -11.25 -3.85
N GLY A 335 9.84 -11.45 -4.44
CA GLY A 335 10.16 -11.02 -5.80
C GLY A 335 9.92 -12.09 -6.85
N ARG A 336 10.08 -11.71 -8.12
CA ARG A 336 9.95 -12.55 -9.30
C ARG A 336 11.32 -12.93 -9.88
N THR A 337 11.33 -13.99 -10.69
CA THR A 337 12.55 -14.39 -11.40
C THR A 337 13.01 -13.31 -12.36
N ALA A 338 14.33 -13.09 -12.43
CA ALA A 338 14.91 -12.15 -13.37
C ALA A 338 14.69 -12.59 -14.84
N ARG A 339 14.72 -13.89 -15.10
CA ARG A 339 14.46 -14.46 -16.43
C ARG A 339 12.96 -14.60 -16.65
N VAL A 340 12.49 -14.14 -17.82
CA VAL A 340 11.14 -14.41 -18.32
C VAL A 340 10.93 -15.91 -18.50
N ASN A 341 9.73 -16.39 -18.20
CA ASN A 341 9.32 -17.77 -18.47
C ASN A 341 8.78 -17.97 -19.89
N GLY A 342 8.35 -19.18 -20.21
CA GLY A 342 7.87 -19.52 -21.56
C GLY A 342 6.49 -18.97 -21.93
N THR A 343 5.84 -18.23 -21.04
CA THR A 343 4.48 -17.67 -21.23
C THR A 343 4.45 -16.14 -21.13
N ASP A 344 5.58 -15.48 -21.42
CA ASP A 344 5.72 -14.01 -21.33
C ASP A 344 5.32 -13.44 -19.97
N GLY A 345 5.70 -14.14 -18.90
CA GLY A 345 5.53 -13.76 -17.52
C GLY A 345 6.75 -14.12 -16.68
N THR A 346 6.59 -14.11 -15.38
CA THR A 346 7.66 -14.41 -14.43
C THR A 346 7.21 -15.36 -13.34
N ASP A 347 8.13 -16.17 -12.83
CA ASP A 347 7.86 -17.12 -11.76
C ASP A 347 8.28 -16.58 -10.39
N HIS A 348 7.82 -17.21 -9.30
CA HIS A 348 8.24 -16.87 -7.96
C HIS A 348 9.74 -17.10 -7.79
N ALA A 349 10.46 -16.10 -7.32
CA ALA A 349 11.89 -16.23 -7.03
C ALA A 349 12.11 -16.94 -5.68
N TRP A 350 13.04 -17.89 -5.66
CA TRP A 350 13.34 -18.69 -4.46
C TRP A 350 14.78 -18.54 -3.95
N GLN A 351 15.59 -17.70 -4.61
CA GLN A 351 16.97 -17.46 -4.20
C GLN A 351 17.26 -15.99 -3.95
N PRO A 352 18.05 -15.65 -2.90
CA PRO A 352 18.30 -14.26 -2.49
C PRO A 352 19.03 -13.41 -3.52
N LEU A 353 19.68 -14.01 -4.51
CA LEU A 353 20.46 -13.31 -5.54
C LEU A 353 19.70 -13.04 -6.85
N ARG A 354 18.44 -13.49 -6.97
CA ARG A 354 17.65 -13.38 -8.21
C ARG A 354 16.25 -12.83 -8.02
N SER A 355 15.88 -12.45 -6.78
CA SER A 355 14.59 -11.85 -6.49
C SER A 355 14.75 -10.35 -6.26
N CYS A 356 14.06 -9.55 -7.05
CA CYS A 356 13.98 -8.12 -6.84
C CYS A 356 12.62 -7.80 -6.21
N LEU A 357 12.62 -7.56 -4.90
CA LEU A 357 11.57 -6.81 -4.23
C LEU A 357 11.86 -5.32 -4.49
N ALA A 358 10.87 -4.58 -4.91
CA ALA A 358 10.95 -3.12 -4.88
C ALA A 358 10.11 -2.65 -3.67
N ALA A 359 10.76 -2.06 -2.69
CA ALA A 359 10.07 -1.24 -1.70
C ALA A 359 10.15 0.21 -2.16
N VAL A 360 9.02 0.87 -2.28
CA VAL A 360 8.94 2.30 -2.60
C VAL A 360 8.52 3.01 -1.33
N CYS A 361 9.37 3.92 -0.86
CA CYS A 361 9.00 4.88 0.18
C CYS A 361 8.73 6.21 -0.50
N ALA A 362 7.49 6.69 -0.49
CA ALA A 362 7.18 8.08 -0.75
C ALA A 362 7.16 8.80 0.62
N ALA A 363 8.14 9.66 0.83
CA ALA A 363 8.20 10.51 2.01
C ALA A 363 8.45 11.94 1.53
N ALA A 364 7.57 12.85 1.84
CA ALA A 364 7.85 14.27 1.69
C ALA A 364 8.79 14.72 2.83
N ARG A 365 9.81 15.50 2.48
CA ARG A 365 10.73 16.13 3.45
C ARG A 365 10.17 17.43 3.97
#